data_3c9f9e8dc0af448e3eba8d8cca6e02d8
#
_entry.id   3c9f9e8dc0af448e3eba8d8cca6e02d8
#
_cell.length_a   1.000
_cell.length_b   1.000
_cell.length_c   1.000
_cell.angle_alpha   90.00
_cell.angle_beta   90.00
_cell.angle_gamma   90.00
#
_symmetry.space_group_name_H-M   'P 1'
#
loop_
_entity.id
_entity.type
_entity.pdbx_description
1 polymer ?
#
loop_
_entity_poly.entity_id
_entity_poly.type
_entity_poly.pdbx_seq_one_letter_code
_entity_poly.pdbx_strand_id
1 'polypeptide(L)'
;TNGYTAIRREVLSEIELDRVSPRYFFESDLLYHLNQTRAVVVDVPMRARYGDEPSSLQPTRVLLPFLGGHLRNTCRRIGYSYFLRGFSLASVELLLGAVLLVAGSVFGLWHWQDSHRSGVVASAGTVMLAALPVILGLQLLLSWLNFDVSAEPRQPIHPMLGDRQKTQRP
;
A
#
# COMPACT_ATOMS: atom_id res chain seq x y z
N THR A 1 0.10 17.43 2.95
CA THR A 1 1.31 17.44 3.79
C THR A 1 1.93 18.83 3.72
N ASN A 2 2.31 19.40 4.87
CA ASN A 2 2.79 20.80 4.95
C ASN A 2 4.30 20.94 4.71
N GLY A 3 4.98 19.90 4.24
CA GLY A 3 6.43 19.91 4.07
C GLY A 3 7.26 19.96 5.37
N TYR A 4 6.63 20.01 6.53
CA TYR A 4 7.30 19.99 7.82
C TYR A 4 7.17 18.60 8.46
N THR A 5 8.29 17.91 8.59
CA THR A 5 8.36 16.58 9.22
C THR A 5 9.34 16.62 10.38
N ALA A 6 8.91 16.20 11.56
CA ALA A 6 9.75 16.02 12.74
C ALA A 6 9.87 14.53 13.04
N ILE A 7 11.09 14.01 13.09
CA ILE A 7 11.37 12.60 13.35
C ILE A 7 12.27 12.47 14.57
N ARG A 8 11.98 11.52 15.45
CA ARG A 8 12.88 11.20 16.55
C ARG A 8 14.18 10.59 16.06
N ARG A 9 15.30 10.97 16.66
CA ARG A 9 16.63 10.52 16.28
C ARG A 9 16.75 8.99 16.26
N GLU A 10 16.17 8.33 17.27
CA GLU A 10 16.21 6.88 17.40
C GLU A 10 15.51 6.17 16.23
N VAL A 11 14.41 6.73 15.74
CA VAL A 11 13.68 6.21 14.58
C VAL A 11 14.44 6.53 13.30
N LEU A 12 15.03 7.72 13.20
CA LEU A 12 15.79 8.14 12.02
C LEU A 12 17.02 7.26 11.80
N SER A 13 17.67 6.78 12.87
CA SER A 13 18.83 5.89 12.77
C SER A 13 18.51 4.49 12.22
N GLU A 14 17.24 4.10 12.22
CA GLU A 14 16.78 2.82 11.64
C GLU A 14 16.42 2.95 10.14
N ILE A 15 16.46 4.16 9.59
CA ILE A 15 16.12 4.43 8.20
C ILE A 15 17.41 4.67 7.40
N GLU A 16 17.59 3.93 6.31
CA GLU A 16 18.65 4.18 5.36
C GLU A 16 18.28 5.38 4.46
N LEU A 17 18.67 6.59 4.87
CA LEU A 17 18.32 7.84 4.17
C LEU A 17 18.78 7.88 2.72
N ASP A 18 19.85 7.20 2.38
CA ASP A 18 20.37 7.10 1.02
C ASP A 18 19.42 6.37 0.05
N ARG A 19 18.47 5.61 0.59
CA ARG A 19 17.45 4.91 -0.20
C ARG A 19 16.17 5.71 -0.37
N VAL A 20 16.02 6.80 0.35
CA VAL A 20 14.83 7.66 0.26
C VAL A 20 14.89 8.48 -1.01
N SER A 21 13.83 8.46 -1.79
CA SER A 21 13.74 9.20 -3.06
C SER A 21 13.88 10.71 -2.84
N PRO A 22 14.71 11.41 -3.61
CA PRO A 22 14.85 12.85 -3.51
C PRO A 22 13.68 13.60 -4.16
N ARG A 23 13.62 14.93 -3.94
CA ARG A 23 12.68 15.86 -4.56
C ARG A 23 11.21 15.62 -4.13
N TYR A 24 10.29 15.77 -5.09
CA TYR A 24 8.83 15.79 -4.83
C TYR A 24 8.27 14.50 -4.24
N PHE A 25 8.91 13.34 -4.44
CA PHE A 25 8.45 12.06 -3.91
C PHE A 25 9.02 11.75 -2.51
N PHE A 26 9.90 12.61 -1.99
CA PHE A 26 10.59 12.42 -0.71
C PHE A 26 9.66 12.09 0.45
N GLU A 27 8.60 12.88 0.66
CA GLU A 27 7.68 12.69 1.78
C GLU A 27 6.96 11.34 1.72
N SER A 28 6.45 10.98 0.54
CA SER A 28 5.74 9.71 0.36
C SER A 28 6.67 8.50 0.56
N ASP A 29 7.90 8.60 0.10
CA ASP A 29 8.89 7.54 0.24
C ASP A 29 9.40 7.43 1.69
N LEU A 30 9.57 8.54 2.38
CA LEU A 30 9.90 8.58 3.79
C LEU A 30 8.80 7.93 4.65
N LEU A 31 7.53 8.22 4.37
CA LEU A 31 6.39 7.56 5.04
C LEU A 31 6.38 6.05 4.80
N TYR A 32 6.77 5.61 3.60
CA TYR A 32 6.94 4.19 3.30
C TYR A 32 8.02 3.55 4.18
N HIS A 33 9.20 4.18 4.32
CA HIS A 33 10.28 3.68 5.19
C HIS A 33 9.89 3.70 6.67
N LEU A 34 9.17 4.74 7.14
CA LEU A 34 8.62 4.80 8.48
C LEU A 34 7.61 3.68 8.74
N ASN A 35 6.78 3.33 7.76
CA ASN A 35 5.85 2.20 7.86
C ASN A 35 6.59 0.86 7.99
N GLN A 36 7.70 0.67 7.26
CA GLN A 36 8.51 -0.55 7.39
C GLN A 36 9.11 -0.73 8.78
N THR A 37 9.56 0.35 9.41
CA THR A 37 10.05 0.35 10.79
C THR A 37 8.92 0.30 11.82
N ARG A 38 7.64 0.36 11.38
CA ARG A 38 6.46 0.47 12.25
C ARG A 38 6.48 1.68 13.17
N ALA A 39 7.05 2.78 12.73
CA ALA A 39 6.99 4.04 13.44
C ALA A 39 5.55 4.57 13.45
N VAL A 40 5.13 5.11 14.58
CA VAL A 40 3.84 5.82 14.68
C VAL A 40 4.02 7.20 14.08
N VAL A 41 3.20 7.51 13.08
CA VAL A 41 3.14 8.83 12.45
C VAL A 41 1.88 9.54 12.93
N VAL A 42 2.03 10.78 13.39
CA VAL A 42 0.92 11.58 13.90
C VAL A 42 0.88 12.90 13.13
N ASP A 43 -0.27 13.24 12.59
CA ASP A 43 -0.49 14.53 11.96
C ASP A 43 -0.72 15.61 13.01
N VAL A 44 0.10 16.65 12.95
CA VAL A 44 -0.05 17.83 13.81
C VAL A 44 -0.72 18.94 12.99
N PRO A 45 -1.95 19.37 13.35
CA PRO A 45 -2.63 20.43 12.61
C PRO A 45 -1.89 21.76 12.75
N MET A 46 -1.43 22.28 11.61
CA MET A 46 -0.76 23.58 11.52
C MET A 46 -1.44 24.46 10.49
N ARG A 47 -1.53 25.76 10.76
CA ARG A 47 -2.01 26.72 9.76
C ARG A 47 -0.91 26.99 8.75
N ALA A 48 -1.13 26.59 7.50
CA ALA A 48 -0.23 26.93 6.41
C ALA A 48 -0.34 28.44 6.13
N ARG A 49 0.79 29.14 6.09
CA ARG A 49 0.90 30.50 5.59
C ARG A 49 1.69 30.44 4.28
N TYR A 50 0.98 30.58 3.18
CA TYR A 50 1.60 30.72 1.87
C TYR A 50 1.90 32.20 1.65
N GLY A 51 3.15 32.53 1.31
CA GLY A 51 3.53 33.83 0.77
C GLY A 51 3.17 33.92 -0.73
N ASP A 52 3.55 35.01 -1.37
CA ASP A 52 3.30 35.25 -2.80
C ASP A 52 4.28 34.46 -3.72
N GLU A 53 4.83 33.35 -3.23
CA GLU A 53 5.77 32.52 -3.99
C GLU A 53 5.06 31.72 -5.08
N PRO A 54 5.47 31.85 -6.36
CA PRO A 54 4.90 31.07 -7.44
C PRO A 54 5.26 29.59 -7.28
N SER A 55 4.29 28.70 -7.34
CA SER A 55 4.52 27.26 -7.33
C SER A 55 5.27 26.83 -8.59
N SER A 56 6.45 26.25 -8.43
CA SER A 56 7.24 25.67 -9.53
C SER A 56 6.77 24.28 -9.95
N LEU A 57 5.75 23.73 -9.29
CA LEU A 57 5.26 22.36 -9.52
C LEU A 57 4.44 22.30 -10.80
N GLN A 58 4.86 21.48 -11.75
CA GLN A 58 4.10 21.19 -12.97
C GLN A 58 3.35 19.86 -12.81
N PRO A 59 2.03 19.86 -12.50
CA PRO A 59 1.28 18.66 -12.14
C PRO A 59 1.35 17.55 -13.19
N THR A 60 1.30 17.91 -14.47
CA THR A 60 1.33 16.94 -15.58
C THR A 60 2.63 16.16 -15.69
N ARG A 61 3.77 16.77 -15.35
CA ARG A 61 5.09 16.12 -15.40
C ARG A 61 5.36 15.25 -14.18
N VAL A 62 4.69 15.53 -13.09
CA VAL A 62 4.95 14.84 -11.80
C VAL A 62 4.00 13.65 -11.62
N LEU A 63 2.82 13.66 -12.25
CA LEU A 63 1.76 12.65 -12.04
C LEU A 63 2.24 11.23 -12.31
N LEU A 64 2.85 10.94 -13.46
CA LEU A 64 3.29 9.57 -13.82
C LEU A 64 4.44 9.08 -12.92
N PRO A 65 5.51 9.86 -12.65
CA PRO A 65 6.52 9.47 -11.68
C PRO A 65 5.96 9.22 -10.27
N PHE A 66 4.99 10.03 -9.81
CA PHE A 66 4.35 9.84 -8.52
C PHE A 66 3.54 8.54 -8.48
N LEU A 67 2.71 8.31 -9.49
CA LEU A 67 1.92 7.07 -9.59
C LEU A 67 2.82 5.84 -9.61
N GLY A 68 3.89 5.86 -10.40
CA GLY A 68 4.89 4.79 -10.45
C GLY A 68 5.60 4.58 -9.11
N GLY A 69 5.96 5.66 -8.42
CA GLY A 69 6.56 5.63 -7.09
C GLY A 69 5.61 5.01 -6.05
N HIS A 70 4.37 5.46 -6.01
CA HIS A 70 3.36 4.91 -5.11
C HIS A 70 3.07 3.44 -5.38
N LEU A 71 2.90 3.05 -6.65
CA LEU A 71 2.67 1.65 -7.01
C LEU A 71 3.84 0.76 -6.60
N ARG A 72 5.07 1.18 -6.89
CA ARG A 72 6.28 0.46 -6.46
C ARG A 72 6.35 0.30 -4.94
N ASN A 73 6.12 1.37 -4.18
CA ASN A 73 6.18 1.33 -2.72
C ASN A 73 5.05 0.47 -2.14
N THR A 74 3.84 0.55 -2.71
CA THR A 74 2.72 -0.30 -2.32
C THR A 74 3.01 -1.77 -2.57
N CYS A 75 3.50 -2.14 -3.76
CA CYS A 75 3.87 -3.52 -4.06
C CYS A 75 4.98 -4.04 -3.13
N ARG A 76 6.02 -3.22 -2.86
CA ARG A 76 7.09 -3.58 -1.93
C ARG A 76 6.57 -3.73 -0.49
N ARG A 77 5.70 -2.81 -0.04
CA ARG A 77 5.09 -2.88 1.28
C ARG A 77 4.27 -4.15 1.44
N ILE A 78 3.41 -4.47 0.47
CA ILE A 78 2.59 -5.69 0.47
C ILE A 78 3.50 -6.93 0.50
N GLY A 79 4.46 -7.01 -0.41
CA GLY A 79 5.39 -8.13 -0.47
C GLY A 79 6.17 -8.34 0.83
N TYR A 80 6.69 -7.27 1.40
CA TYR A 80 7.42 -7.33 2.67
C TYR A 80 6.50 -7.68 3.84
N SER A 81 5.39 -6.98 4.02
CA SER A 81 4.54 -7.10 5.20
C SER A 81 3.79 -8.42 5.27
N TYR A 82 3.34 -8.96 4.14
CA TYR A 82 2.48 -10.14 4.09
C TYR A 82 3.18 -11.44 3.72
N PHE A 83 4.38 -11.38 3.11
CA PHE A 83 5.08 -12.59 2.66
C PHE A 83 6.45 -12.77 3.30
N LEU A 84 7.20 -11.69 3.53
CA LEU A 84 8.55 -11.80 4.11
C LEU A 84 8.56 -11.65 5.63
N ARG A 85 7.80 -10.70 6.17
CA ARG A 85 7.82 -10.41 7.61
C ARG A 85 6.92 -11.34 8.41
N GLY A 86 5.73 -11.64 7.90
CA GLY A 86 4.77 -12.49 8.60
C GLY A 86 3.68 -12.98 7.68
N PHE A 87 3.65 -14.29 7.45
CA PHE A 87 2.55 -14.93 6.73
C PHE A 87 1.37 -15.08 7.66
N SER A 88 0.21 -14.55 7.29
CA SER A 88 -0.99 -14.50 8.10
C SER A 88 -2.24 -14.87 7.29
N LEU A 89 -3.40 -14.94 7.95
CA LEU A 89 -4.67 -15.14 7.25
C LEU A 89 -4.89 -14.07 6.17
N ALA A 90 -4.52 -12.82 6.44
CA ALA A 90 -4.61 -11.75 5.47
C ALA A 90 -3.74 -11.99 4.21
N SER A 91 -2.60 -12.68 4.34
CA SER A 91 -1.79 -13.08 3.17
C SER A 91 -2.52 -14.10 2.29
N VAL A 92 -3.25 -15.02 2.90
CA VAL A 92 -4.09 -16.00 2.19
C VAL A 92 -5.27 -15.30 1.52
N GLU A 93 -5.95 -14.40 2.23
CA GLU A 93 -7.07 -13.61 1.70
C GLU A 93 -6.66 -12.79 0.48
N LEU A 94 -5.49 -12.13 0.56
CA LEU A 94 -4.95 -11.36 -0.57
C LEU A 94 -4.69 -12.25 -1.79
N LEU A 95 -3.97 -13.36 -1.59
CA LEU A 95 -3.58 -14.24 -2.69
C LEU A 95 -4.79 -14.93 -3.32
N LEU A 96 -5.62 -15.56 -2.47
CA LEU A 96 -6.80 -16.28 -2.93
C LEU A 96 -7.83 -15.33 -3.55
N GLY A 97 -8.03 -14.16 -2.94
CA GLY A 97 -8.91 -13.12 -3.47
C GLY A 97 -8.47 -12.64 -4.84
N ALA A 98 -7.18 -12.37 -5.04
CA ALA A 98 -6.65 -11.97 -6.34
C ALA A 98 -6.80 -13.08 -7.39
N VAL A 99 -6.48 -14.33 -7.04
CA VAL A 99 -6.61 -15.47 -7.96
C VAL A 99 -8.07 -15.68 -8.36
N LEU A 100 -9.00 -15.68 -7.42
CA LEU A 100 -10.43 -15.87 -7.71
C LEU A 100 -10.98 -14.72 -8.56
N LEU A 101 -10.61 -13.48 -8.25
CA LEU A 101 -11.06 -12.31 -9.01
C LEU A 101 -10.56 -12.38 -10.46
N VAL A 102 -9.28 -12.67 -10.66
CA VAL A 102 -8.70 -12.77 -12.01
C VAL A 102 -9.28 -13.96 -12.77
N ALA A 103 -9.32 -15.15 -12.16
CA ALA A 103 -9.83 -16.35 -12.81
C ALA A 103 -11.30 -16.21 -13.20
N GLY A 104 -12.15 -15.71 -12.29
CA GLY A 104 -13.57 -15.48 -12.56
C GLY A 104 -13.80 -14.43 -13.64
N SER A 105 -13.02 -13.34 -13.63
CA SER A 105 -13.11 -12.29 -14.63
C SER A 105 -12.66 -12.78 -16.01
N VAL A 106 -11.54 -13.50 -16.11
CA VAL A 106 -11.04 -14.08 -17.37
C VAL A 106 -12.02 -15.09 -17.93
N PHE A 107 -12.54 -16.00 -17.08
CA PHE A 107 -13.53 -16.99 -17.47
C PHE A 107 -14.82 -16.32 -17.96
N GLY A 108 -15.33 -15.32 -17.23
CA GLY A 108 -16.52 -14.58 -17.61
C GLY A 108 -16.38 -13.81 -18.90
N LEU A 109 -15.26 -13.11 -19.09
CA LEU A 109 -14.97 -12.36 -20.33
C LEU A 109 -14.83 -13.29 -21.52
N TRP A 110 -14.18 -14.44 -21.36
CA TRP A 110 -14.04 -15.42 -22.44
C TRP A 110 -15.42 -15.96 -22.87
N HIS A 111 -16.22 -16.44 -21.93
CA HIS A 111 -17.56 -16.97 -22.26
C HIS A 111 -18.52 -15.90 -22.78
N TRP A 112 -18.40 -14.65 -22.30
CA TRP A 112 -19.16 -13.53 -22.86
C TRP A 112 -18.79 -13.27 -24.32
N GLN A 113 -17.50 -13.29 -24.65
CA GLN A 113 -17.04 -13.10 -26.04
C GLN A 113 -17.45 -14.26 -26.94
N ASP A 114 -17.38 -15.50 -26.45
CA ASP A 114 -17.83 -16.70 -27.19
C ASP A 114 -19.34 -16.66 -27.45
N SER A 115 -20.14 -16.33 -26.46
CA SER A 115 -21.58 -16.12 -26.56
C SER A 115 -21.95 -15.04 -27.57
N HIS A 116 -21.18 -13.95 -27.60
CA HIS A 116 -21.38 -12.88 -28.58
C HIS A 116 -21.06 -13.30 -30.02
N ARG A 117 -20.01 -14.12 -30.19
CA ARG A 117 -19.61 -14.63 -31.54
C ARG A 117 -20.52 -15.72 -32.08
N SER A 118 -20.95 -16.64 -31.22
CA SER A 118 -21.77 -17.80 -31.60
C SER A 118 -23.28 -17.48 -31.64
N GLY A 119 -23.72 -16.38 -31.07
CA GLY A 119 -25.13 -16.04 -30.88
C GLY A 119 -25.86 -16.94 -29.90
N VAL A 120 -25.14 -17.83 -29.18
CA VAL A 120 -25.71 -18.74 -28.17
C VAL A 120 -25.63 -18.11 -26.78
N VAL A 121 -26.75 -18.02 -26.10
CA VAL A 121 -26.81 -17.42 -24.75
C VAL A 121 -26.10 -18.33 -23.74
N ALA A 122 -25.26 -17.75 -22.91
CA ALA A 122 -24.59 -18.49 -21.84
C ALA A 122 -25.59 -19.11 -20.85
N SER A 123 -25.32 -20.33 -20.41
CA SER A 123 -26.16 -21.01 -19.41
C SER A 123 -26.08 -20.32 -18.05
N ALA A 124 -27.12 -20.47 -17.22
CA ALA A 124 -27.10 -19.97 -15.85
C ALA A 124 -25.90 -20.52 -15.04
N GLY A 125 -25.52 -21.79 -15.27
CA GLY A 125 -24.32 -22.39 -14.67
C GLY A 125 -23.03 -21.68 -15.07
N THR A 126 -22.86 -21.33 -16.34
CA THR A 126 -21.71 -20.58 -16.84
C THR A 126 -21.63 -19.21 -16.19
N VAL A 127 -22.76 -18.50 -16.09
CA VAL A 127 -22.81 -17.19 -15.44
C VAL A 127 -22.43 -17.29 -13.96
N MET A 128 -22.94 -18.30 -13.25
CA MET A 128 -22.62 -18.53 -11.83
C MET A 128 -21.14 -18.88 -11.63
N LEU A 129 -20.57 -19.72 -12.49
CA LEU A 129 -19.14 -20.06 -12.44
C LEU A 129 -18.23 -18.84 -12.69
N ALA A 130 -18.69 -17.85 -13.42
CA ALA A 130 -17.97 -16.58 -13.58
C ALA A 130 -18.19 -15.66 -12.36
N ALA A 131 -19.45 -15.49 -11.93
CA ALA A 131 -19.82 -14.50 -10.94
C ALA A 131 -19.38 -14.87 -9.50
N LEU A 132 -19.51 -16.14 -9.09
CA LEU A 132 -19.16 -16.56 -7.74
C LEU A 132 -17.68 -16.33 -7.40
N PRO A 133 -16.68 -16.71 -8.24
CA PRO A 133 -15.30 -16.41 -7.95
C PRO A 133 -15.00 -14.90 -7.89
N VAL A 134 -15.66 -14.09 -8.74
CA VAL A 134 -15.51 -12.63 -8.70
C VAL A 134 -16.02 -12.06 -7.38
N ILE A 135 -17.23 -12.48 -6.96
CA ILE A 135 -17.83 -12.00 -5.70
C ILE A 135 -16.98 -12.42 -4.49
N LEU A 136 -16.62 -13.71 -4.41
CA LEU A 136 -15.79 -14.23 -3.32
C LEU A 136 -14.39 -13.59 -3.33
N GLY A 137 -13.81 -13.41 -4.52
CA GLY A 137 -12.52 -12.74 -4.68
C GLY A 137 -12.55 -11.30 -4.18
N LEU A 138 -13.57 -10.53 -4.54
CA LEU A 138 -13.77 -9.17 -4.03
C LEU A 138 -13.97 -9.16 -2.51
N GLN A 139 -14.75 -10.09 -1.97
CA GLN A 139 -14.99 -10.17 -0.52
C GLN A 139 -13.70 -10.45 0.25
N LEU A 140 -12.85 -11.38 -0.22
CA LEU A 140 -11.56 -11.66 0.39
C LEU A 140 -10.61 -10.47 0.29
N LEU A 141 -10.57 -9.76 -0.84
CA LEU A 141 -9.76 -8.56 -0.99
C LEU A 141 -10.23 -7.41 -0.09
N LEU A 142 -11.53 -7.26 0.10
CA LEU A 142 -12.08 -6.26 1.04
C LEU A 142 -11.77 -6.63 2.49
N SER A 143 -11.80 -7.91 2.86
CA SER A 143 -11.40 -8.40 4.18
C SER A 143 -9.92 -8.10 4.44
N TRP A 144 -9.06 -8.45 3.48
CA TRP A 144 -7.63 -8.11 3.54
C TRP A 144 -7.39 -6.60 3.67
N LEU A 145 -8.09 -5.78 2.89
CA LEU A 145 -7.94 -4.32 2.93
C LEU A 145 -8.33 -3.76 4.30
N ASN A 146 -9.43 -4.26 4.87
CA ASN A 146 -9.86 -3.88 6.22
C ASN A 146 -8.81 -4.25 7.28
N PHE A 147 -8.18 -5.43 7.15
CA PHE A 147 -7.08 -5.82 8.00
C PHE A 147 -5.87 -4.88 7.82
N ASP A 148 -5.49 -4.56 6.58
CA ASP A 148 -4.35 -3.69 6.26
C ASP A 148 -4.52 -2.29 6.88
N VAL A 149 -5.69 -1.69 6.76
CA VAL A 149 -6.01 -0.38 7.35
C VAL A 149 -5.99 -0.46 8.89
N SER A 150 -6.49 -1.56 9.47
CA SER A 150 -6.53 -1.74 10.93
C SER A 150 -5.17 -2.08 11.55
N ALA A 151 -4.21 -2.55 10.74
CA ALA A 151 -2.87 -2.95 11.17
C ALA A 151 -1.90 -1.78 11.38
N GLU A 152 -2.37 -0.55 11.31
CA GLU A 152 -1.57 0.65 11.54
C GLU A 152 -0.91 0.63 12.94
N PRO A 153 0.39 0.98 13.04
CA PRO A 153 1.09 1.00 14.31
C PRO A 153 0.50 2.02 15.29
N ARG A 154 0.10 1.59 16.47
CA ARG A 154 -0.47 2.46 17.52
C ARG A 154 0.49 2.74 18.68
N GLN A 155 1.53 1.92 18.81
CA GLN A 155 2.51 2.06 19.89
C GLN A 155 3.84 2.57 19.35
N PRO A 156 4.41 3.64 19.93
CA PRO A 156 5.68 4.18 19.49
C PRO A 156 6.83 3.22 19.81
N ILE A 157 7.73 3.02 18.85
CA ILE A 157 8.88 2.10 18.98
C ILE A 157 10.10 2.72 19.67
N HIS A 158 10.19 4.06 19.69
CA HIS A 158 11.38 4.76 20.19
C HIS A 158 11.78 4.42 21.65
N PRO A 159 10.88 4.07 22.59
CA PRO A 159 11.32 3.65 23.93
C PRO A 159 12.15 2.37 23.89
N MET A 160 11.76 1.42 23.00
CA MET A 160 12.49 0.16 22.83
C MET A 160 13.86 0.34 22.15
N LEU A 161 13.97 1.32 21.25
CA LEU A 161 15.23 1.64 20.57
C LEU A 161 16.21 2.40 21.50
N GLY A 162 15.70 3.30 22.33
CA GLY A 162 16.50 4.05 23.29
C GLY A 162 17.21 3.19 24.33
N ASP A 163 16.59 2.11 24.77
CA ASP A 163 17.20 1.16 25.69
C ASP A 163 18.33 0.35 25.05
N ARG A 164 18.21 -0.01 23.77
CA ARG A 164 19.30 -0.67 23.01
C ARG A 164 20.55 0.19 22.93
N GLN A 165 20.40 1.49 22.69
CA GLN A 165 21.54 2.42 22.58
C GLN A 165 22.24 2.63 23.92
N LYS A 166 21.53 2.58 25.05
CA LYS A 166 22.14 2.66 26.37
C LYS A 166 22.97 1.40 26.71
N THR A 167 22.54 0.24 26.26
CA THR A 167 23.21 -1.05 26.53
C THR A 167 24.47 -1.25 25.66
N GLN A 168 24.60 -0.50 24.54
CA GLN A 168 25.74 -0.57 23.62
C GLN A 168 26.81 0.50 23.87
N ARG A 169 26.64 1.39 24.84
CA ARG A 169 27.72 2.31 25.25
C ARG A 169 28.59 1.62 26.30
N PRO A 170 29.89 1.38 25.98
CA PRO A 170 30.87 0.81 26.93
C PRO A 170 31.10 1.75 28.12
#